data_3a274a66b35745b804fd044edcbf14c2
#
_entry.id   3a274a66b35745b804fd044edcbf14c2
#
_cell.length_a   1.000
_cell.length_b   1.000
_cell.length_c   1.000
_cell.angle_alpha   90.00
_cell.angle_beta   90.00
_cell.angle_gamma   90.00
#
_symmetry.space_group_name_H-M   'P 1'
#
loop_
_entity.id
_entity.type
_entity.pdbx_description
1 polymer ?
#
loop_
_entity_poly.entity_id
_entity_poly.type
_entity_poly.pdbx_seq_one_letter_code
_entity_poly.pdbx_strand_id
1 'polypeptide(L)'
;LDNLKNKNKFMEGYLDAETSSGTIVTEILSVDSENNLSVVFSPDLEKEETMRPSAYESTDIDGDGFVEIPVPVSCPGYDESEDDRIFLTKWYELKNEKLERKYLSYMTITDGYTFIIPEKWYDHVTVIVSSVDNEVKICSYDKDPEDCVEILRIKTVSESAETDKLWKDGYDLLHSRGDKMFFIKVNKENEFVDSPAEIMMKFIFED
;
A
#
# COMPACT_ATOMS: atom_id res chain seq x y z
N LEU A 1 -13.09 -13.21 9.25
CA LEU A 1 -12.72 -14.40 8.47
C LEU A 1 -13.13 -14.16 7.03
N ASP A 2 -12.21 -13.66 6.23
CA ASP A 2 -12.42 -13.60 4.79
C ASP A 2 -12.15 -14.97 4.18
N ASN A 3 -13.17 -15.53 3.53
CA ASN A 3 -13.13 -16.84 2.90
C ASN A 3 -12.88 -16.65 1.41
N LEU A 4 -11.68 -16.96 0.95
CA LEU A 4 -11.33 -16.88 -0.47
C LEU A 4 -11.10 -18.25 -1.08
N LYS A 5 -11.47 -18.38 -2.35
CA LYS A 5 -11.37 -19.62 -3.08
C LYS A 5 -10.03 -19.71 -3.82
N ASN A 6 -9.15 -20.57 -3.35
CA ASN A 6 -7.96 -20.94 -4.11
C ASN A 6 -8.37 -21.66 -5.43
N LYS A 7 -7.63 -21.42 -6.53
CA LYS A 7 -7.79 -22.11 -7.83
C LYS A 7 -7.78 -23.65 -7.73
N ASN A 8 -7.29 -24.19 -6.63
CA ASN A 8 -7.21 -25.64 -6.35
C ASN A 8 -8.41 -26.22 -5.58
N LYS A 9 -9.54 -25.53 -5.46
CA LYS A 9 -10.76 -25.96 -4.72
C LYS A 9 -10.66 -25.98 -3.19
N PHE A 10 -9.60 -25.44 -2.60
CA PHE A 10 -9.49 -25.26 -1.16
C PHE A 10 -10.00 -23.87 -0.77
N MET A 11 -10.63 -23.77 0.40
CA MET A 11 -10.92 -22.48 1.03
C MET A 11 -9.75 -22.17 1.95
N GLU A 12 -9.16 -21.00 1.79
CA GLU A 12 -8.18 -20.44 2.71
C GLU A 12 -8.85 -19.42 3.63
N GLY A 13 -8.48 -19.43 4.91
CA GLY A 13 -8.91 -18.47 5.90
C GLY A 13 -7.68 -17.78 6.47
N TYR A 14 -7.66 -16.46 6.41
CA TYR A 14 -6.61 -15.63 7.01
C TYR A 14 -7.07 -15.21 8.40
N LEU A 15 -6.25 -15.47 9.39
CA LEU A 15 -6.51 -15.18 10.79
C LEU A 15 -5.49 -14.16 11.28
N ASP A 16 -5.89 -12.90 11.34
CA ASP A 16 -5.12 -11.84 11.96
C ASP A 16 -5.32 -11.91 13.48
N ALA A 17 -4.30 -12.39 14.18
CA ALA A 17 -4.31 -12.61 15.61
C ALA A 17 -3.60 -11.48 16.34
N GLU A 18 -4.29 -10.83 17.29
CA GLU A 18 -3.72 -9.77 18.11
C GLU A 18 -2.70 -10.34 19.12
N THR A 19 -1.56 -9.67 19.23
CA THR A 19 -0.53 -9.97 20.21
C THR A 19 -0.73 -9.13 21.48
N SER A 20 -0.01 -9.44 22.54
CA SER A 20 -0.07 -8.67 23.78
C SER A 20 0.47 -7.23 23.68
N SER A 21 1.16 -6.90 22.59
CA SER A 21 1.72 -5.57 22.30
C SER A 21 0.81 -4.66 21.46
N GLY A 22 -0.39 -5.13 21.08
CA GLY A 22 -1.30 -4.37 20.20
C GLY A 22 -0.91 -4.42 18.72
N THR A 23 -0.04 -5.34 18.35
CA THR A 23 0.24 -5.71 16.96
C THR A 23 -0.56 -6.93 16.57
N ILE A 24 -0.65 -7.22 15.28
CA ILE A 24 -1.25 -8.46 14.75
C ILE A 24 -0.20 -9.28 14.01
N VAL A 25 -0.45 -10.59 13.95
CA VAL A 25 0.26 -11.55 13.10
C VAL A 25 -0.75 -12.38 12.35
N THR A 26 -0.41 -12.85 11.14
CA THR A 26 -1.34 -13.63 10.32
C THR A 26 -0.96 -15.11 10.32
N GLU A 27 -1.92 -15.96 10.63
CA GLU A 27 -1.87 -17.40 10.39
C GLU A 27 -2.85 -17.75 9.25
N ILE A 28 -2.48 -18.69 8.37
CA ILE A 28 -3.34 -19.06 7.25
C ILE A 28 -3.75 -20.51 7.42
N LEU A 29 -5.06 -20.73 7.37
CA LEU A 29 -5.70 -22.03 7.48
C LEU A 29 -6.26 -22.45 6.11
N SER A 30 -6.30 -23.73 5.83
CA SER A 30 -6.93 -24.27 4.63
C SER A 30 -7.93 -25.36 5.01
N VAL A 31 -9.05 -25.40 4.29
CA VAL A 31 -10.07 -26.45 4.41
C VAL A 31 -10.10 -27.24 3.10
N ASP A 32 -9.85 -28.54 3.18
CA ASP A 32 -9.88 -29.45 2.04
C ASP A 32 -11.31 -29.86 1.63
N SER A 33 -11.43 -30.62 0.56
CA SER A 33 -12.71 -31.11 0.04
C SER A 33 -13.45 -32.06 0.98
N GLU A 34 -12.78 -32.62 1.99
CA GLU A 34 -13.34 -33.50 3.02
C GLU A 34 -13.68 -32.74 4.30
N ASN A 35 -13.55 -31.40 4.29
CA ASN A 35 -13.70 -30.48 5.43
C ASN A 35 -12.65 -30.66 6.54
N ASN A 36 -11.47 -31.17 6.22
CA ASN A 36 -10.37 -31.19 7.17
C ASN A 36 -9.70 -29.82 7.18
N LEU A 37 -9.52 -29.26 8.39
CA LEU A 37 -8.81 -28.02 8.63
C LEU A 37 -7.33 -28.29 8.84
N SER A 38 -6.47 -27.54 8.19
CA SER A 38 -5.01 -27.58 8.36
C SER A 38 -4.41 -26.18 8.38
N VAL A 39 -3.32 -25.98 9.12
CA VAL A 39 -2.51 -24.77 9.06
C VAL A 39 -1.58 -24.90 7.84
N VAL A 40 -1.66 -23.97 6.92
CA VAL A 40 -0.81 -23.94 5.73
C VAL A 40 0.30 -22.89 5.82
N PHE A 41 0.14 -21.91 6.71
CA PHE A 41 1.18 -20.94 7.05
C PHE A 41 1.02 -20.54 8.52
N SER A 42 2.14 -20.57 9.26
CA SER A 42 2.24 -20.03 10.62
C SER A 42 3.47 -19.13 10.69
N PRO A 43 3.32 -17.89 11.18
CA PRO A 43 4.40 -16.90 11.15
C PRO A 43 5.53 -17.28 12.12
N ASP A 44 6.78 -17.02 11.73
CA ASP A 44 7.93 -17.09 12.61
C ASP A 44 7.97 -15.83 13.51
N LEU A 45 7.52 -15.99 14.75
CA LEU A 45 7.43 -14.88 15.71
C LEU A 45 8.80 -14.36 16.15
N GLU A 46 9.86 -15.17 16.09
CA GLU A 46 11.22 -14.71 16.42
C GLU A 46 11.77 -13.77 15.33
N LYS A 47 11.28 -13.90 14.10
CA LYS A 47 11.62 -13.02 12.98
C LYS A 47 10.60 -11.91 12.76
N GLU A 48 9.61 -11.80 13.65
CA GLU A 48 8.49 -10.84 13.50
C GLU A 48 7.78 -10.95 12.14
N GLU A 49 7.79 -12.15 11.56
CA GLU A 49 7.18 -12.42 10.27
C GLU A 49 5.69 -12.11 10.30
N THR A 50 5.21 -11.28 9.39
CA THR A 50 3.85 -10.71 9.34
C THR A 50 3.44 -9.82 10.53
N MET A 51 4.30 -9.57 11.49
CA MET A 51 3.99 -8.70 12.64
C MET A 51 3.83 -7.24 12.17
N ARG A 52 2.70 -6.62 12.55
CA ARG A 52 2.35 -5.27 12.10
C ARG A 52 1.32 -4.60 13.01
N PRO A 53 1.16 -3.26 12.95
CA PRO A 53 0.07 -2.57 13.66
C PRO A 53 -1.30 -3.11 13.25
N SER A 54 -2.25 -3.16 14.20
CA SER A 54 -3.58 -3.75 14.00
C SER A 54 -4.43 -3.08 12.91
N ALA A 55 -4.11 -1.83 12.54
CA ALA A 55 -4.76 -1.12 11.44
C ALA A 55 -4.40 -1.66 10.02
N TYR A 56 -3.41 -2.57 9.93
CA TYR A 56 -2.98 -3.19 8.68
C TYR A 56 -3.58 -4.60 8.57
N GLU A 57 -4.89 -4.69 8.39
CA GLU A 57 -5.58 -5.99 8.25
C GLU A 57 -5.28 -6.67 6.93
N SER A 58 -5.27 -8.01 6.93
CA SER A 58 -5.16 -8.81 5.70
C SER A 58 -6.40 -8.63 4.84
N THR A 59 -6.23 -8.32 3.56
CA THR A 59 -7.35 -8.04 2.64
C THR A 59 -6.99 -8.40 1.21
N ASP A 60 -8.00 -8.65 0.38
CA ASP A 60 -7.87 -8.72 -1.08
C ASP A 60 -7.77 -7.30 -1.64
N ILE A 61 -6.54 -6.78 -1.76
CA ILE A 61 -6.30 -5.38 -2.10
C ILE A 61 -6.57 -5.06 -3.58
N ASP A 62 -6.47 -6.04 -4.47
CA ASP A 62 -6.63 -5.83 -5.91
C ASP A 62 -7.90 -6.46 -6.50
N GLY A 63 -8.73 -7.12 -5.68
CA GLY A 63 -9.99 -7.72 -6.05
C GLY A 63 -9.84 -9.00 -6.90
N ASP A 64 -8.69 -9.67 -6.85
CA ASP A 64 -8.43 -10.89 -7.63
C ASP A 64 -8.96 -12.17 -6.97
N GLY A 65 -9.45 -12.06 -5.75
CA GLY A 65 -10.01 -13.14 -4.96
C GLY A 65 -8.99 -13.86 -4.08
N PHE A 66 -7.79 -13.34 -3.93
CA PHE A 66 -6.81 -13.79 -2.95
C PHE A 66 -6.57 -12.69 -1.91
N VAL A 67 -6.24 -13.07 -0.69
CA VAL A 67 -5.93 -12.11 0.38
C VAL A 67 -4.44 -11.85 0.40
N GLU A 68 -4.08 -10.59 0.50
CA GLU A 68 -2.72 -10.17 0.76
C GLU A 68 -2.53 -9.74 2.22
N ILE A 69 -1.32 -9.99 2.72
CA ILE A 69 -0.87 -9.60 4.05
C ILE A 69 -0.03 -8.33 3.91
N PRO A 70 -0.49 -7.17 4.43
CA PRO A 70 0.26 -5.92 4.38
C PRO A 70 1.30 -5.85 5.50
N VAL A 71 2.57 -5.66 5.15
CA VAL A 71 3.67 -5.49 6.12
C VAL A 71 4.34 -4.14 5.88
N PRO A 72 4.21 -3.17 6.81
CA PRO A 72 4.86 -1.88 6.67
C PRO A 72 6.39 -2.00 6.79
N VAL A 73 7.10 -1.24 5.98
CA VAL A 73 8.57 -1.13 5.98
C VAL A 73 8.97 0.34 5.88
N SER A 74 10.07 0.73 6.50
CA SER A 74 10.57 2.11 6.39
C SER A 74 10.74 2.51 4.93
N CYS A 75 10.27 3.70 4.59
CA CYS A 75 10.51 4.30 3.28
C CYS A 75 11.99 4.69 3.17
N PRO A 76 12.63 4.48 2.00
CA PRO A 76 14.00 4.96 1.78
C PRO A 76 14.13 6.45 2.06
N GLY A 77 15.22 6.86 2.72
CA GLY A 77 15.47 8.23 3.14
C GLY A 77 15.04 8.56 4.57
N TYR A 78 14.44 7.60 5.29
CA TYR A 78 14.07 7.75 6.69
C TYR A 78 14.88 6.81 7.57
N ASP A 79 15.42 7.35 8.67
CA ASP A 79 16.08 6.53 9.70
C ASP A 79 15.04 5.71 10.48
N GLU A 80 15.33 4.46 10.77
CA GLU A 80 14.44 3.58 11.55
C GLU A 80 14.15 4.09 12.96
N SER A 81 14.99 4.97 13.50
CA SER A 81 14.84 5.60 14.79
C SER A 81 13.99 6.87 14.82
N GLU A 82 13.60 7.41 13.64
CA GLU A 82 12.78 8.62 13.55
C GLU A 82 11.30 8.33 13.84
N ASP A 83 10.71 9.12 14.73
CA ASP A 83 9.29 8.96 15.10
C ASP A 83 8.32 9.37 13.97
N ASP A 84 8.75 10.23 13.07
CA ASP A 84 7.97 10.76 11.94
C ASP A 84 8.28 10.09 10.59
N ARG A 85 8.95 8.92 10.62
CA ARG A 85 9.28 8.17 9.42
C ARG A 85 8.04 7.75 8.63
N ILE A 86 8.16 7.81 7.33
CA ILE A 86 7.13 7.32 6.41
C ILE A 86 7.33 5.84 6.14
N PHE A 87 6.23 5.12 5.99
CA PHE A 87 6.21 3.70 5.67
C PHE A 87 5.72 3.45 4.25
N LEU A 88 6.35 2.51 3.59
CA LEU A 88 5.79 1.77 2.46
C LEU A 88 5.19 0.48 2.99
N THR A 89 4.28 -0.13 2.22
CA THR A 89 3.65 -1.40 2.57
C THR A 89 4.01 -2.46 1.55
N LYS A 90 4.63 -3.54 2.01
CA LYS A 90 4.83 -4.77 1.22
C LYS A 90 3.59 -5.65 1.38
N TRP A 91 3.01 -6.06 0.27
CA TRP A 91 1.86 -6.96 0.22
C TRP A 91 2.33 -8.36 -0.14
N TYR A 92 2.06 -9.33 0.72
CA TYR A 92 2.45 -10.71 0.54
C TYR A 92 1.24 -11.59 0.24
N GLU A 93 1.38 -12.45 -0.72
CA GLU A 93 0.43 -13.50 -1.09
C GLU A 93 1.02 -14.86 -0.73
N LEU A 94 0.19 -15.82 -0.28
CA LEU A 94 0.61 -17.19 -0.05
C LEU A 94 0.73 -17.94 -1.37
N LYS A 95 1.95 -18.38 -1.72
CA LYS A 95 2.22 -19.23 -2.90
C LYS A 95 3.06 -20.44 -2.50
N ASN A 96 2.55 -21.64 -2.78
CA ASN A 96 3.26 -22.89 -2.46
C ASN A 96 3.73 -22.93 -1.00
N GLU A 97 2.85 -22.59 -0.06
CA GLU A 97 3.11 -22.56 1.39
C GLU A 97 4.19 -21.55 1.82
N LYS A 98 4.46 -20.53 1.00
CA LYS A 98 5.41 -19.46 1.29
C LYS A 98 4.80 -18.11 0.98
N LEU A 99 5.18 -17.11 1.75
CA LEU A 99 4.84 -15.73 1.44
C LEU A 99 5.75 -15.19 0.34
N GLU A 100 5.15 -14.75 -0.75
CA GLU A 100 5.83 -14.06 -1.85
C GLU A 100 5.30 -12.63 -1.94
N ARG A 101 6.20 -11.65 -2.09
CA ARG A 101 5.80 -10.25 -2.27
C ARG A 101 5.10 -10.09 -3.61
N LYS A 102 3.83 -9.64 -3.57
CA LYS A 102 3.02 -9.31 -4.75
C LYS A 102 3.19 -7.85 -5.14
N TYR A 103 3.08 -6.93 -4.15
CA TYR A 103 3.16 -5.49 -4.37
C TYR A 103 4.05 -4.78 -3.34
N LEU A 104 4.46 -3.58 -3.72
CA LEU A 104 4.91 -2.51 -2.84
C LEU A 104 3.97 -1.33 -3.04
N SER A 105 3.56 -0.66 -1.97
CA SER A 105 2.66 0.49 -2.06
C SER A 105 3.01 1.59 -1.07
N TYR A 106 2.52 2.80 -1.33
CA TYR A 106 2.28 3.81 -0.31
C TYR A 106 0.79 3.76 0.06
N MET A 107 0.51 3.56 1.32
CA MET A 107 -0.85 3.48 1.86
C MET A 107 -1.07 4.55 2.92
N THR A 108 -2.20 5.23 2.86
CA THR A 108 -2.62 6.18 3.90
C THR A 108 -4.00 5.80 4.44
N ILE A 109 -4.03 5.36 5.69
CA ILE A 109 -5.26 5.00 6.40
C ILE A 109 -6.15 6.24 6.62
N THR A 110 -5.54 7.39 6.93
CA THR A 110 -6.27 8.63 7.19
C THR A 110 -7.03 9.15 5.97
N ASP A 111 -6.42 9.05 4.79
CA ASP A 111 -7.05 9.47 3.54
C ASP A 111 -7.76 8.32 2.82
N GLY A 112 -7.50 7.07 3.20
CA GLY A 112 -8.16 5.89 2.68
C GLY A 112 -7.85 5.66 1.19
N TYR A 113 -6.56 5.69 0.82
CA TYR A 113 -6.12 5.25 -0.49
C TYR A 113 -4.78 4.51 -0.41
N THR A 114 -4.59 3.64 -1.38
CA THR A 114 -3.34 2.90 -1.61
C THR A 114 -2.86 3.18 -3.03
N PHE A 115 -1.60 3.60 -3.16
CA PHE A 115 -0.93 3.72 -4.45
C PHE A 115 0.02 2.54 -4.64
N ILE A 116 -0.27 1.66 -5.57
CA ILE A 116 0.60 0.53 -5.94
C ILE A 116 1.79 1.07 -6.72
N ILE A 117 2.97 0.95 -6.14
CA ILE A 117 4.22 1.40 -6.74
C ILE A 117 4.57 0.46 -7.92
N PRO A 118 4.81 0.97 -9.14
CA PRO A 118 5.25 0.16 -10.26
C PRO A 118 6.57 -0.57 -9.96
N GLU A 119 6.71 -1.82 -10.40
CA GLU A 119 7.89 -2.65 -10.09
C GLU A 119 9.22 -1.99 -10.48
N LYS A 120 9.24 -1.28 -11.62
CA LYS A 120 10.44 -0.55 -12.08
C LYS A 120 10.87 0.60 -11.17
N TRP A 121 10.01 1.01 -10.19
CA TRP A 121 10.32 2.05 -9.23
C TRP A 121 10.86 1.48 -7.90
N TYR A 122 10.78 0.17 -7.69
CA TYR A 122 11.25 -0.46 -6.46
C TYR A 122 12.72 -0.11 -6.22
N ASP A 123 13.06 0.18 -4.98
CA ASP A 123 14.40 0.59 -4.54
C ASP A 123 14.91 1.94 -5.11
N HIS A 124 14.08 2.66 -5.91
CA HIS A 124 14.41 3.94 -6.53
C HIS A 124 13.43 5.07 -6.17
N VAL A 125 12.54 4.85 -5.22
CA VAL A 125 11.57 5.86 -4.81
C VAL A 125 11.59 6.12 -3.32
N THR A 126 11.31 7.38 -2.98
CA THR A 126 11.02 7.83 -1.62
C THR A 126 9.71 8.61 -1.61
N VAL A 127 9.12 8.76 -0.42
CA VAL A 127 7.85 9.47 -0.21
C VAL A 127 8.07 10.61 0.77
N ILE A 128 7.59 11.80 0.41
CA ILE A 128 7.63 12.99 1.27
C ILE A 128 6.18 13.41 1.56
N VAL A 129 5.85 13.55 2.83
CA VAL A 129 4.51 13.93 3.29
C VAL A 129 4.55 15.30 3.93
N SER A 130 3.66 16.21 3.48
CA SER A 130 3.41 17.50 4.12
C SER A 130 1.99 17.52 4.69
N SER A 131 1.87 17.36 6.00
CA SER A 131 0.58 17.45 6.69
C SER A 131 -0.01 18.87 6.67
N VAL A 132 0.84 19.89 6.57
CA VAL A 132 0.41 21.31 6.50
C VAL A 132 -0.28 21.61 5.18
N ASP A 133 0.22 21.02 4.09
CA ASP A 133 -0.31 21.26 2.74
C ASP A 133 -1.28 20.17 2.28
N ASN A 134 -1.53 19.13 3.10
CA ASN A 134 -2.26 17.91 2.73
C ASN A 134 -1.72 17.31 1.42
N GLU A 135 -0.41 17.16 1.34
CA GLU A 135 0.30 16.82 0.13
C GLU A 135 1.25 15.63 0.34
N VAL A 136 1.24 14.72 -0.61
CA VAL A 136 2.17 13.59 -0.70
C VAL A 136 2.93 13.68 -2.02
N LYS A 137 4.25 13.60 -1.96
CA LYS A 137 5.12 13.53 -3.14
C LYS A 137 5.78 12.17 -3.20
N ILE A 138 5.78 11.56 -4.36
CA ILE A 138 6.59 10.39 -4.66
C ILE A 138 7.71 10.84 -5.59
N CYS A 139 8.93 10.59 -5.17
CA CYS A 139 10.14 11.07 -5.82
C CYS A 139 11.04 9.90 -6.22
N SER A 140 11.69 10.00 -7.38
CA SER A 140 12.77 9.09 -7.76
C SER A 140 14.13 9.58 -7.26
N TYR A 141 15.04 8.67 -6.97
CA TYR A 141 16.42 8.97 -6.63
C TYR A 141 17.37 7.90 -7.22
N ASP A 142 18.63 8.28 -7.47
CA ASP A 142 19.64 7.35 -8.00
C ASP A 142 20.47 6.70 -6.89
N LYS A 143 21.03 7.52 -5.97
CA LYS A 143 21.93 7.04 -4.91
C LYS A 143 21.52 7.50 -3.53
N ASP A 144 21.04 8.73 -3.42
CA ASP A 144 20.67 9.36 -2.17
C ASP A 144 19.22 9.83 -2.24
N PRO A 145 18.33 9.38 -1.34
CA PRO A 145 16.95 9.85 -1.26
C PRO A 145 16.82 11.37 -1.03
N GLU A 146 17.84 12.05 -0.50
CA GLU A 146 17.84 13.50 -0.34
C GLU A 146 17.92 14.23 -1.70
N ASP A 147 18.55 13.61 -2.71
CA ASP A 147 18.66 14.14 -4.08
C ASP A 147 17.50 13.65 -4.98
N CYS A 148 16.27 13.66 -4.46
CA CYS A 148 15.12 13.10 -5.17
C CYS A 148 14.54 14.06 -6.23
N VAL A 149 14.00 13.46 -7.31
CA VAL A 149 13.28 14.15 -8.37
C VAL A 149 11.80 13.73 -8.33
N GLU A 150 10.91 14.69 -8.22
CA GLU A 150 9.47 14.40 -8.15
C GLU A 150 8.98 13.61 -9.37
N ILE A 151 8.28 12.51 -9.12
CA ILE A 151 7.57 11.71 -10.13
C ILE A 151 6.11 12.15 -10.17
N LEU A 152 5.47 12.21 -9.00
CA LEU A 152 4.08 12.63 -8.87
C LEU A 152 3.82 13.30 -7.52
N ARG A 153 2.73 14.04 -7.47
CA ARG A 153 2.25 14.72 -6.28
C ARG A 153 0.75 14.47 -6.14
N ILE A 154 0.33 14.11 -4.95
CA ILE A 154 -1.07 13.90 -4.59
C ILE A 154 -1.45 14.99 -3.62
N LYS A 155 -2.60 15.63 -3.81
CA LYS A 155 -3.15 16.64 -2.92
C LYS A 155 -4.58 16.28 -2.55
N THR A 156 -4.86 16.24 -1.25
CA THR A 156 -6.21 16.02 -0.71
C THR A 156 -6.82 17.36 -0.31
N VAL A 157 -8.00 17.68 -0.82
CA VAL A 157 -8.74 18.91 -0.49
C VAL A 157 -10.19 18.58 -0.13
N SER A 158 -10.75 19.35 0.81
CA SER A 158 -12.14 19.19 1.26
C SER A 158 -13.07 20.27 0.73
N GLU A 159 -12.53 21.33 0.09
CA GLU A 159 -13.32 22.47 -0.36
C GLU A 159 -13.19 22.71 -1.87
N SER A 160 -14.32 22.96 -2.51
CA SER A 160 -14.37 23.28 -3.95
C SER A 160 -13.64 24.57 -4.32
N ALA A 161 -13.44 25.48 -3.37
CA ALA A 161 -12.78 26.78 -3.62
C ALA A 161 -11.30 26.62 -4.03
N GLU A 162 -10.62 25.54 -3.64
CA GLU A 162 -9.24 25.27 -4.02
C GLU A 162 -9.11 24.58 -5.38
N THR A 163 -10.17 23.97 -5.87
CA THR A 163 -10.12 23.14 -7.09
C THR A 163 -9.75 23.93 -8.35
N ASP A 164 -10.27 25.16 -8.50
CA ASP A 164 -9.94 26.04 -9.64
C ASP A 164 -8.45 26.39 -9.70
N LYS A 165 -7.82 26.51 -8.55
CA LYS A 165 -6.38 26.76 -8.47
C LYS A 165 -5.59 25.49 -8.86
N LEU A 166 -6.00 24.33 -8.38
CA LEU A 166 -5.34 23.06 -8.69
C LEU A 166 -5.40 22.74 -10.19
N TRP A 167 -6.55 22.98 -10.85
CA TRP A 167 -6.68 22.86 -12.29
C TRP A 167 -5.70 23.77 -13.07
N LYS A 168 -5.58 25.02 -12.63
CA LYS A 168 -4.64 25.99 -13.24
C LYS A 168 -3.18 25.60 -13.00
N ASP A 169 -2.89 24.97 -11.86
CA ASP A 169 -1.55 24.52 -11.48
C ASP A 169 -1.20 23.16 -12.14
N GLY A 170 -2.11 22.59 -12.98
CA GLY A 170 -1.88 21.40 -13.78
C GLY A 170 -2.09 20.08 -13.04
N TYR A 171 -2.94 20.09 -12.02
CA TYR A 171 -3.43 18.85 -11.39
C TYR A 171 -4.63 18.31 -12.14
N ASP A 172 -4.75 17.00 -12.16
CA ASP A 172 -5.92 16.26 -12.62
C ASP A 172 -6.71 15.73 -11.42
N LEU A 173 -8.04 15.68 -11.50
CA LEU A 173 -8.86 15.03 -10.48
C LEU A 173 -8.68 13.51 -10.60
N LEU A 174 -8.21 12.89 -9.53
CA LEU A 174 -7.99 11.45 -9.46
C LEU A 174 -9.24 10.72 -8.95
N HIS A 175 -9.82 11.22 -7.86
CA HIS A 175 -10.98 10.62 -7.21
C HIS A 175 -11.73 11.65 -6.34
N SER A 176 -13.01 11.38 -6.04
CA SER A 176 -13.78 12.12 -5.05
C SER A 176 -14.62 11.18 -4.19
N ARG A 177 -14.61 11.39 -2.87
CA ARG A 177 -15.37 10.59 -1.91
C ARG A 177 -15.90 11.50 -0.79
N GLY A 178 -17.23 11.59 -0.67
CA GLY A 178 -17.87 12.53 0.27
C GLY A 178 -17.46 13.97 -0.03
N ASP A 179 -16.87 14.62 0.95
CA ASP A 179 -16.34 15.98 0.87
C ASP A 179 -14.85 16.04 0.46
N LYS A 180 -14.18 14.91 0.39
CA LYS A 180 -12.76 14.82 -0.02
C LYS A 180 -12.62 14.68 -1.53
N MET A 181 -11.69 15.44 -2.10
CA MET A 181 -11.25 15.33 -3.48
C MET A 181 -9.74 15.09 -3.52
N PHE A 182 -9.33 14.13 -4.33
CA PHE A 182 -7.94 13.74 -4.50
C PHE A 182 -7.47 14.20 -5.86
N PHE A 183 -6.47 15.05 -5.87
CA PHE A 183 -5.86 15.59 -7.08
C PHE A 183 -4.46 15.02 -7.25
N ILE A 184 -4.07 14.78 -8.49
CA ILE A 184 -2.74 14.29 -8.86
C ILE A 184 -2.09 15.20 -9.88
N LYS A 185 -0.79 15.40 -9.71
CA LYS A 185 0.06 16.02 -10.73
C LYS A 185 1.23 15.09 -11.03
N VAL A 186 1.34 14.64 -12.27
CA VAL A 186 2.39 13.71 -12.73
C VAL A 186 3.45 14.48 -13.49
N ASN A 187 4.71 14.31 -13.12
CA ASN A 187 5.85 14.88 -13.85
C ASN A 187 6.16 14.02 -15.09
N LYS A 188 5.61 14.43 -16.24
CA LYS A 188 5.73 13.71 -17.52
C LYS A 188 7.16 13.66 -18.09
N GLU A 189 8.06 14.46 -17.53
CA GLU A 189 9.47 14.49 -17.96
C GLU A 189 10.35 13.55 -17.14
N ASN A 190 9.82 12.98 -16.04
CA ASN A 190 10.53 12.02 -15.22
C ASN A 190 10.63 10.67 -15.95
N GLU A 191 11.81 10.07 -16.01
CA GLU A 191 12.08 8.80 -16.72
C GLU A 191 11.29 7.59 -16.20
N PHE A 192 10.80 7.67 -14.97
CA PHE A 192 9.94 6.63 -14.37
C PHE A 192 8.49 6.70 -14.88
N VAL A 193 8.11 7.75 -15.61
CA VAL A 193 6.74 7.98 -16.09
C VAL A 193 6.62 7.56 -17.56
N ASP A 194 6.08 6.37 -17.82
CA ASP A 194 5.75 5.93 -19.18
C ASP A 194 4.41 6.52 -19.63
N SER A 195 3.41 6.49 -18.74
CA SER A 195 2.06 6.97 -19.02
C SER A 195 1.40 7.52 -17.75
N PRO A 196 1.00 8.80 -17.71
CA PRO A 196 0.23 9.35 -16.59
C PRO A 196 -1.08 8.58 -16.32
N ALA A 197 -1.75 8.10 -17.36
CA ALA A 197 -2.99 7.33 -17.22
C ALA A 197 -2.75 5.97 -16.52
N GLU A 198 -1.65 5.29 -16.83
CA GLU A 198 -1.27 4.05 -16.15
C GLU A 198 -0.93 4.28 -14.68
N ILE A 199 -0.30 5.40 -14.36
CA ILE A 199 -0.03 5.79 -12.96
C ILE A 199 -1.35 6.01 -12.21
N MET A 200 -2.31 6.72 -12.80
CA MET A 200 -3.61 6.97 -12.17
C MET A 200 -4.39 5.68 -11.90
N MET A 201 -4.25 4.65 -12.73
CA MET A 201 -4.86 3.32 -12.52
C MET A 201 -4.22 2.49 -11.40
N LYS A 202 -3.09 2.95 -10.83
CA LYS A 202 -2.43 2.27 -9.69
C LYS A 202 -3.00 2.69 -8.33
N PHE A 203 -3.98 3.57 -8.30
CA PHE A 203 -4.64 3.98 -7.07
C PHE A 203 -5.85 3.11 -6.76
N ILE A 204 -5.94 2.68 -5.53
CA ILE A 204 -7.06 1.94 -4.95
C ILE A 204 -7.61 2.83 -3.84
N PHE A 205 -8.91 3.09 -3.87
CA PHE A 205 -9.61 3.87 -2.84
C PHE A 205 -10.49 2.94 -2.03
N GLU A 206 -10.44 3.07 -0.72
CA GLU A 206 -11.36 2.37 0.18
C GLU A 206 -12.75 3.02 0.07
N ASP A 207 -13.82 2.21 0.09
CA ASP A 207 -15.22 2.68 0.01
C ASP A 207 -15.72 3.31 1.32
#